data_3202d3eb297f3105fc62ce67c385d1cd
#
_entry.id   3202d3eb297f3105fc62ce67c385d1cd
#
_cell.length_a   1.000
_cell.length_b   1.000
_cell.length_c   1.000
_cell.angle_alpha   90.00
_cell.angle_beta   90.00
_cell.angle_gamma   90.00
#
_symmetry.space_group_name_H-M   'P 1'
#
loop_
_entity.id
_entity.type
_entity.pdbx_description
1 polymer ?
#
loop_
_entity_poly.entity_id
_entity_poly.type
_entity_poly.pdbx_seq_one_letter_code
_entity_poly.pdbx_strand_id
1 'polypeptide(L)'
;GNLEKFEWEQLNVKVSALENAPLFIDDTPSLSIFDLRAKARRLSSQHGIKLIVIDYLQLMTAGGSNKNGNREQEISTISRNLKALAKELDVPVIALSQLSRAVETRGGSKRPILSDLRESGAIEQDADIVSFIYRPEYYKIDEWDDEERTPSAGQAEFIVAKHRNGGLNNIKLRFVSNLGKFENLENFETPFEYQSKINKDSLKVNPDQAFESGGYREDNEDMLQNLYTEI
;
A
#
# COMPACT_ATOMS: atom_id res chain seq x y z
N GLY A 1 4.57 21.68 -3.74
CA GLY A 1 4.88 21.86 -2.34
C GLY A 1 6.20 22.59 -2.19
N ASN A 2 6.30 23.42 -1.19
CA ASN A 2 7.58 24.04 -0.84
C ASN A 2 8.26 23.13 0.17
N LEU A 3 9.38 22.54 -0.23
CA LEU A 3 10.26 21.80 0.68
C LEU A 3 11.29 22.79 1.25
N GLU A 4 11.54 22.69 2.55
CA GLU A 4 12.63 23.40 3.21
C GLU A 4 13.98 22.84 2.76
N LYS A 5 15.06 23.62 2.91
CA LYS A 5 16.39 23.24 2.43
C LYS A 5 16.86 21.90 3.02
N PHE A 6 16.61 21.66 4.32
CA PHE A 6 16.98 20.41 4.98
C PHE A 6 16.18 19.22 4.49
N GLU A 7 14.89 19.42 4.09
CA GLU A 7 14.06 18.38 3.52
C GLU A 7 14.56 17.97 2.13
N TRP A 8 15.03 18.93 1.33
CA TRP A 8 15.70 18.66 0.07
C TRP A 8 16.97 17.82 0.24
N GLU A 9 17.81 18.17 1.22
CA GLU A 9 19.03 17.42 1.53
C GLU A 9 18.71 15.99 1.96
N GLN A 10 17.71 15.79 2.83
CA GLN A 10 17.24 14.47 3.23
C GLN A 10 16.65 13.67 2.06
N LEU A 11 15.88 14.31 1.19
CA LEU A 11 15.31 13.69 0.01
C LEU A 11 16.42 13.18 -0.92
N ASN A 12 17.40 14.01 -1.23
CA ASN A 12 18.51 13.63 -2.09
C ASN A 12 19.31 12.43 -1.54
N VAL A 13 19.58 12.40 -0.24
CA VAL A 13 20.24 11.25 0.40
C VAL A 13 19.41 9.98 0.28
N LYS A 14 18.10 10.08 0.43
CA LYS A 14 17.21 8.90 0.34
C LYS A 14 16.97 8.45 -1.10
N VAL A 15 16.92 9.39 -2.05
CA VAL A 15 16.75 9.08 -3.49
C VAL A 15 17.94 8.31 -4.05
N SER A 16 19.16 8.62 -3.61
CA SER A 16 20.35 7.90 -4.05
C SER A 16 20.30 6.40 -3.76
N ALA A 17 19.63 6.00 -2.68
CA ALA A 17 19.41 4.58 -2.39
C ALA A 17 18.44 3.90 -3.38
N LEU A 18 17.45 4.66 -3.92
CA LEU A 18 16.53 4.17 -4.94
C LEU A 18 17.18 4.07 -6.33
N GLU A 19 18.08 5.00 -6.67
CA GLU A 19 18.79 4.98 -7.95
C GLU A 19 19.63 3.70 -8.14
N ASN A 20 20.13 3.15 -7.05
CA ASN A 20 20.91 1.92 -7.05
C ASN A 20 20.08 0.65 -6.78
N ALA A 21 18.77 0.79 -6.53
CA ALA A 21 17.89 -0.34 -6.31
C ALA A 21 17.62 -1.10 -7.61
N PRO A 22 17.55 -2.44 -7.60
CA PRO A 22 17.23 -3.24 -8.78
C PRO A 22 15.72 -3.16 -9.10
N LEU A 23 15.21 -1.95 -9.28
CA LEU A 23 13.82 -1.62 -9.60
C LEU A 23 13.74 -1.11 -11.04
N PHE A 24 13.03 -1.85 -11.87
CA PHE A 24 12.80 -1.52 -13.27
C PHE A 24 11.34 -1.14 -13.47
N ILE A 25 11.09 0.07 -13.96
CA ILE A 25 9.75 0.60 -14.20
C ILE A 25 9.51 0.65 -15.70
N ASP A 26 8.40 0.08 -16.14
CA ASP A 26 7.92 0.15 -17.52
C ASP A 26 6.56 0.85 -17.53
N ASP A 27 6.53 2.07 -18.04
CA ASP A 27 5.36 2.93 -18.15
C ASP A 27 4.67 2.88 -19.52
N THR A 28 4.96 1.84 -20.33
CA THR A 28 4.36 1.68 -21.66
C THR A 28 2.83 1.54 -21.55
N PRO A 29 2.04 2.46 -22.13
CA PRO A 29 0.60 2.37 -22.07
C PRO A 29 0.08 1.17 -22.88
N SER A 30 -0.97 0.51 -22.39
CA SER A 30 -1.63 -0.61 -23.07
C SER A 30 -0.65 -1.74 -23.46
N LEU A 31 0.28 -2.06 -22.57
CA LEU A 31 1.30 -3.08 -22.81
C LEU A 31 0.64 -4.42 -23.16
N SER A 32 1.07 -5.02 -24.29
CA SER A 32 0.59 -6.35 -24.64
C SER A 32 1.27 -7.43 -23.80
N ILE A 33 0.57 -8.56 -23.60
CA ILE A 33 1.15 -9.71 -22.89
C ILE A 33 2.41 -10.27 -23.59
N PHE A 34 2.51 -10.13 -24.91
CA PHE A 34 3.68 -10.57 -25.68
C PHE A 34 4.87 -9.63 -25.47
N ASP A 35 4.62 -8.33 -25.43
CA ASP A 35 5.68 -7.33 -25.16
C ASP A 35 6.16 -7.46 -23.72
N LEU A 36 5.25 -7.64 -22.75
CA LEU A 36 5.61 -7.91 -21.36
C LEU A 36 6.54 -9.14 -21.27
N ARG A 37 6.16 -10.24 -21.96
CA ARG A 37 6.97 -11.46 -21.96
C ARG A 37 8.37 -11.23 -22.52
N ALA A 38 8.49 -10.50 -23.64
CA ALA A 38 9.78 -10.18 -24.24
C ALA A 38 10.65 -9.31 -23.30
N LYS A 39 10.06 -8.27 -22.70
CA LYS A 39 10.73 -7.38 -21.73
C LYS A 39 11.15 -8.15 -20.47
N ALA A 40 10.25 -8.95 -19.89
CA ALA A 40 10.51 -9.73 -18.69
C ALA A 40 11.64 -10.76 -18.90
N ARG A 41 11.67 -11.46 -20.03
CA ARG A 41 12.77 -12.38 -20.40
C ARG A 41 14.12 -11.66 -20.45
N ARG A 42 14.14 -10.47 -21.09
CA ARG A 42 15.36 -9.66 -21.17
C ARG A 42 15.82 -9.22 -19.79
N LEU A 43 14.93 -8.69 -18.95
CA LEU A 43 15.26 -8.26 -17.60
C LEU A 43 15.67 -9.43 -16.69
N SER A 44 15.04 -10.60 -16.85
CA SER A 44 15.43 -11.81 -16.13
C SER A 44 16.85 -12.26 -16.51
N SER A 45 17.17 -12.28 -17.81
CA SER A 45 18.49 -12.69 -18.30
C SER A 45 19.59 -11.67 -17.94
N GLN A 46 19.31 -10.37 -17.99
CA GLN A 46 20.32 -9.33 -17.78
C GLN A 46 20.51 -8.96 -16.31
N HIS A 47 19.44 -8.99 -15.54
CA HIS A 47 19.41 -8.45 -14.16
C HIS A 47 18.93 -9.46 -13.12
N GLY A 48 18.47 -10.64 -13.53
CA GLY A 48 18.03 -11.68 -12.61
C GLY A 48 16.84 -11.25 -11.74
N ILE A 49 15.85 -10.55 -12.33
CA ILE A 49 14.66 -10.09 -11.60
C ILE A 49 14.01 -11.23 -10.81
N LYS A 50 13.45 -10.91 -9.65
CA LYS A 50 12.86 -11.89 -8.72
C LYS A 50 11.36 -11.69 -8.48
N LEU A 51 10.78 -10.63 -9.03
CA LEU A 51 9.37 -10.31 -8.89
C LEU A 51 8.92 -9.47 -10.10
N ILE A 52 7.73 -9.74 -10.58
CA ILE A 52 7.04 -8.90 -11.56
C ILE A 52 5.75 -8.38 -10.91
N VAL A 53 5.54 -7.06 -10.95
CA VAL A 53 4.30 -6.41 -10.48
C VAL A 53 3.61 -5.73 -11.64
N ILE A 54 2.31 -5.93 -11.80
CA ILE A 54 1.48 -5.35 -12.86
C ILE A 54 0.40 -4.49 -12.23
N ASP A 55 0.41 -3.20 -12.54
CA ASP A 55 -0.59 -2.23 -12.09
C ASP A 55 -1.26 -1.60 -13.32
N TYR A 56 -2.42 -2.04 -13.70
CA TYR A 56 -3.24 -3.19 -13.32
C TYR A 56 -3.68 -3.96 -14.57
N LEU A 57 -4.25 -5.16 -14.40
CA LEU A 57 -4.55 -6.07 -15.51
C LEU A 57 -5.41 -5.46 -16.62
N GLN A 58 -6.37 -4.62 -16.24
CA GLN A 58 -7.31 -4.02 -17.19
C GLN A 58 -6.66 -2.97 -18.11
N LEU A 59 -5.42 -2.56 -17.87
CA LEU A 59 -4.65 -1.73 -18.82
C LEU A 59 -3.90 -2.55 -19.87
N MET A 60 -3.75 -3.86 -19.65
CA MET A 60 -3.06 -4.74 -20.59
C MET A 60 -3.94 -5.12 -21.79
N THR A 61 -3.29 -5.53 -22.85
CA THR A 61 -3.93 -6.10 -24.05
C THR A 61 -3.41 -7.50 -24.33
N ALA A 62 -4.27 -8.34 -24.93
CA ALA A 62 -3.84 -9.67 -25.37
C ALA A 62 -2.94 -9.64 -26.61
N GLY A 63 -2.85 -8.48 -27.29
CA GLY A 63 -2.15 -8.37 -28.58
C GLY A 63 -2.97 -8.99 -29.72
N GLY A 64 -3.02 -8.31 -30.85
CA GLY A 64 -3.78 -8.73 -32.02
C GLY A 64 -4.81 -7.70 -32.49
N SER A 65 -5.15 -7.73 -33.77
CA SER A 65 -6.04 -6.74 -34.40
C SER A 65 -7.55 -6.98 -34.17
N ASN A 66 -7.94 -7.96 -33.37
CA ASN A 66 -9.35 -8.24 -33.10
C ASN A 66 -9.94 -7.25 -32.08
N LYS A 67 -10.29 -6.05 -32.54
CA LYS A 67 -10.99 -5.02 -31.75
C LYS A 67 -12.40 -5.44 -31.30
N ASN A 68 -12.92 -6.56 -31.77
CA ASN A 68 -14.27 -7.06 -31.44
C ASN A 68 -14.24 -8.23 -30.46
N GLY A 69 -13.13 -8.52 -29.80
CA GLY A 69 -13.02 -9.57 -28.78
C GLY A 69 -13.79 -9.19 -27.51
N ASN A 70 -14.47 -10.17 -26.93
CA ASN A 70 -15.05 -10.01 -25.60
C ASN A 70 -13.94 -9.71 -24.59
N ARG A 71 -14.05 -8.64 -23.81
CA ARG A 71 -13.06 -8.23 -22.81
C ARG A 71 -12.74 -9.34 -21.82
N GLU A 72 -13.72 -10.14 -21.46
CA GLU A 72 -13.55 -11.30 -20.60
C GLU A 72 -12.58 -12.33 -21.20
N GLN A 73 -12.69 -12.60 -22.49
CA GLN A 73 -11.78 -13.52 -23.20
C GLN A 73 -10.36 -12.96 -23.28
N GLU A 74 -10.24 -11.65 -23.45
CA GLU A 74 -8.95 -10.97 -23.47
C GLU A 74 -8.25 -11.10 -22.12
N ILE A 75 -8.93 -10.79 -21.02
CA ILE A 75 -8.41 -10.95 -19.66
C ILE A 75 -8.07 -12.41 -19.35
N SER A 76 -8.91 -13.35 -19.79
CA SER A 76 -8.61 -14.79 -19.67
C SER A 76 -7.31 -15.19 -20.39
N THR A 77 -7.08 -14.64 -21.57
CA THR A 77 -5.84 -14.88 -22.33
C THR A 77 -4.64 -14.28 -21.62
N ILE A 78 -4.75 -13.05 -21.10
CA ILE A 78 -3.70 -12.39 -20.32
C ILE A 78 -3.37 -13.21 -19.08
N SER A 79 -4.37 -13.62 -18.30
CA SER A 79 -4.19 -14.38 -17.06
C SER A 79 -3.41 -15.69 -17.29
N ARG A 80 -3.82 -16.49 -18.28
CA ARG A 80 -3.13 -17.74 -18.62
C ARG A 80 -1.67 -17.50 -19.04
N ASN A 81 -1.43 -16.48 -19.85
CA ASN A 81 -0.07 -16.14 -20.30
C ASN A 81 0.80 -15.61 -19.14
N LEU A 82 0.24 -14.87 -18.19
CA LEU A 82 0.96 -14.45 -16.99
C LEU A 82 1.36 -15.67 -16.14
N LYS A 83 0.46 -16.62 -15.98
CA LYS A 83 0.77 -17.88 -15.28
C LYS A 83 1.87 -18.67 -16.00
N ALA A 84 1.83 -18.72 -17.34
CA ALA A 84 2.87 -19.37 -18.14
C ALA A 84 4.21 -18.65 -18.00
N LEU A 85 4.20 -17.31 -18.03
CA LEU A 85 5.39 -16.47 -17.85
C LEU A 85 6.04 -16.66 -16.47
N ALA A 86 5.24 -16.67 -15.41
CA ALA A 86 5.72 -16.91 -14.05
C ALA A 86 6.46 -18.26 -13.94
N LYS A 87 5.90 -19.31 -14.52
CA LYS A 87 6.53 -20.63 -14.56
C LYS A 87 7.78 -20.67 -15.46
N GLU A 88 7.74 -20.02 -16.60
CA GLU A 88 8.85 -19.97 -17.54
C GLU A 88 10.10 -19.31 -16.95
N LEU A 89 9.90 -18.21 -16.24
CA LEU A 89 11.00 -17.42 -15.66
C LEU A 89 11.36 -17.86 -14.24
N ASP A 90 10.55 -18.73 -13.63
CA ASP A 90 10.63 -19.07 -12.20
C ASP A 90 10.59 -17.82 -11.30
N VAL A 91 9.67 -16.90 -11.63
CA VAL A 91 9.52 -15.60 -10.97
C VAL A 91 8.04 -15.39 -10.59
N PRO A 92 7.72 -15.03 -9.33
CA PRO A 92 6.36 -14.71 -8.95
C PRO A 92 5.86 -13.46 -9.69
N VAL A 93 4.57 -13.49 -10.04
CA VAL A 93 3.86 -12.36 -10.66
C VAL A 93 2.74 -11.91 -9.74
N ILE A 94 2.77 -10.65 -9.31
CA ILE A 94 1.67 -9.99 -8.62
C ILE A 94 0.95 -9.11 -9.63
N ALA A 95 -0.33 -9.38 -9.86
CA ALA A 95 -1.14 -8.60 -10.76
C ALA A 95 -2.29 -7.93 -9.97
N LEU A 96 -2.35 -6.61 -10.01
CA LEU A 96 -3.46 -5.86 -9.47
C LEU A 96 -4.66 -5.97 -10.42
N SER A 97 -5.85 -6.02 -9.86
CA SER A 97 -7.09 -6.08 -10.63
C SER A 97 -8.16 -5.19 -10.01
N GLN A 98 -8.82 -4.44 -10.83
CA GLN A 98 -9.97 -3.64 -10.40
C GLN A 98 -11.17 -4.55 -10.14
N LEU A 99 -11.86 -4.30 -9.04
CA LEU A 99 -13.11 -4.97 -8.71
C LEU A 99 -14.29 -4.45 -9.54
N SER A 100 -15.31 -5.27 -9.64
CA SER A 100 -16.60 -4.86 -10.21
C SER A 100 -17.23 -3.75 -9.38
N ARG A 101 -17.82 -2.75 -10.04
CA ARG A 101 -18.61 -1.71 -9.36
C ARG A 101 -19.84 -2.26 -8.62
N ALA A 102 -20.21 -3.51 -8.86
CA ALA A 102 -21.28 -4.17 -8.11
C ALA A 102 -21.02 -4.24 -6.60
N VAL A 103 -19.74 -4.23 -6.17
CA VAL A 103 -19.37 -4.13 -4.75
C VAL A 103 -19.90 -2.82 -4.14
N GLU A 104 -19.79 -1.70 -4.86
CA GLU A 104 -20.21 -0.38 -4.38
C GLU A 104 -21.74 -0.26 -4.28
N THR A 105 -22.47 -0.96 -5.16
CA THR A 105 -23.94 -0.91 -5.22
C THR A 105 -24.61 -2.02 -4.43
N ARG A 106 -23.89 -3.05 -4.01
CA ARG A 106 -24.41 -4.15 -3.21
C ARG A 106 -25.00 -3.65 -1.89
N GLY A 107 -26.18 -4.10 -1.52
CA GLY A 107 -26.76 -3.89 -0.20
C GLY A 107 -25.99 -4.67 0.88
N GLY A 108 -25.94 -4.16 2.11
CA GLY A 108 -25.25 -4.81 3.24
C GLY A 108 -23.72 -4.69 3.18
N SER A 109 -23.03 -5.77 3.47
CA SER A 109 -21.56 -5.78 3.52
C SER A 109 -20.95 -5.48 2.15
N LYS A 110 -20.03 -4.51 2.14
CA LYS A 110 -19.21 -4.15 0.98
C LYS A 110 -17.90 -4.96 0.92
N ARG A 111 -17.79 -6.00 1.73
CA ARG A 111 -16.64 -6.90 1.77
C ARG A 111 -16.47 -7.59 0.43
N PRO A 112 -15.29 -7.51 -0.22
CA PRO A 112 -15.04 -8.15 -1.51
C PRO A 112 -15.12 -9.69 -1.42
N ILE A 113 -15.64 -10.30 -2.47
CA ILE A 113 -15.70 -11.75 -2.64
C ILE A 113 -15.19 -12.15 -4.03
N LEU A 114 -14.90 -13.42 -4.26
CA LEU A 114 -14.32 -13.91 -5.53
C LEU A 114 -15.17 -13.54 -6.76
N SER A 115 -16.49 -13.54 -6.65
CA SER A 115 -17.39 -13.12 -7.75
C SER A 115 -17.28 -11.64 -8.12
N ASP A 116 -16.64 -10.82 -7.28
CA ASP A 116 -16.40 -9.39 -7.56
C ASP A 116 -15.20 -9.16 -8.49
N LEU A 117 -14.40 -10.19 -8.74
CA LEU A 117 -13.43 -10.22 -9.83
C LEU A 117 -14.18 -10.31 -11.17
N ARG A 118 -14.87 -9.24 -11.54
CA ARG A 118 -15.68 -9.17 -12.77
C ARG A 118 -14.82 -9.34 -14.01
N GLU A 119 -15.39 -9.97 -15.05
CA GLU A 119 -14.75 -10.25 -16.35
C GLU A 119 -13.62 -11.28 -16.28
N SER A 120 -13.52 -12.06 -15.19
CA SER A 120 -12.32 -12.87 -14.97
C SER A 120 -12.55 -14.10 -14.09
N GLY A 121 -13.58 -14.88 -14.32
CA GLY A 121 -13.61 -16.26 -13.79
C GLY A 121 -12.32 -17.03 -14.10
N ALA A 122 -11.62 -16.65 -15.17
CA ALA A 122 -10.31 -17.19 -15.51
C ALA A 122 -9.19 -16.72 -14.55
N ILE A 123 -9.18 -15.44 -14.08
CA ILE A 123 -8.18 -15.00 -13.10
C ILE A 123 -8.30 -15.84 -11.82
N GLU A 124 -9.52 -16.06 -11.35
CA GLU A 124 -9.74 -16.90 -10.19
C GLU A 124 -9.18 -18.31 -10.43
N GLN A 125 -9.40 -18.91 -11.59
CA GLN A 125 -8.92 -20.26 -11.87
C GLN A 125 -7.40 -20.34 -12.01
N ASP A 126 -6.77 -19.39 -12.68
CA ASP A 126 -5.36 -19.39 -13.01
C ASP A 126 -4.47 -18.98 -11.82
N ALA A 127 -4.93 -18.01 -10.99
CA ALA A 127 -4.16 -17.52 -9.85
C ALA A 127 -3.99 -18.61 -8.76
N ASP A 128 -2.81 -18.67 -8.17
CA ASP A 128 -2.55 -19.53 -7.01
C ASP A 128 -3.10 -18.92 -5.73
N ILE A 129 -3.02 -17.60 -5.64
CA ILE A 129 -3.53 -16.81 -4.52
C ILE A 129 -4.40 -15.69 -5.09
N VAL A 130 -5.57 -15.48 -4.50
CA VAL A 130 -6.41 -14.29 -4.72
C VAL A 130 -6.61 -13.62 -3.38
N SER A 131 -6.24 -12.34 -3.33
CA SER A 131 -6.39 -11.53 -2.14
C SER A 131 -7.10 -10.23 -2.44
N PHE A 132 -7.82 -9.71 -1.45
CA PHE A 132 -8.48 -8.41 -1.51
C PHE A 132 -7.96 -7.51 -0.41
N ILE A 133 -7.98 -6.21 -0.67
CA ILE A 133 -7.82 -5.18 0.35
C ILE A 133 -9.19 -4.57 0.58
N TYR A 134 -9.67 -4.66 1.81
CA TYR A 134 -10.94 -4.09 2.21
C TYR A 134 -10.75 -3.01 3.26
N ARG A 135 -11.37 -1.85 3.03
CA ARG A 135 -11.35 -0.70 3.93
C ARG A 135 -12.78 -0.29 4.22
N PRO A 136 -13.36 -0.64 5.38
CA PRO A 136 -14.73 -0.28 5.73
C PRO A 136 -14.98 1.23 5.69
N GLU A 137 -14.05 2.02 6.21
CA GLU A 137 -14.09 3.48 6.23
C GLU A 137 -14.30 4.10 4.82
N TYR A 138 -13.73 3.51 3.77
CA TYR A 138 -13.95 3.94 2.38
C TYR A 138 -15.43 3.90 1.99
N TYR A 139 -16.18 2.94 2.55
CA TYR A 139 -17.61 2.74 2.33
C TYR A 139 -18.48 3.41 3.41
N LYS A 140 -17.90 4.23 4.30
CA LYS A 140 -18.59 4.87 5.42
C LYS A 140 -19.22 3.85 6.37
N ILE A 141 -18.52 2.77 6.62
CA ILE A 141 -18.88 1.72 7.57
C ILE A 141 -17.98 1.92 8.78
N ASP A 142 -18.55 2.28 9.92
CA ASP A 142 -17.82 2.68 11.12
C ASP A 142 -17.46 1.50 12.02
N GLU A 143 -18.10 0.36 11.83
CA GLU A 143 -17.92 -0.83 12.63
C GLU A 143 -17.64 -2.06 11.75
N TRP A 144 -16.88 -3.00 12.27
CA TRP A 144 -16.71 -4.31 11.66
C TRP A 144 -17.99 -5.15 11.80
N ASP A 145 -18.19 -6.05 10.86
CA ASP A 145 -19.27 -7.05 10.89
C ASP A 145 -18.80 -8.27 11.73
N ASP A 146 -18.33 -8.00 12.94
CA ASP A 146 -17.99 -8.99 13.96
C ASP A 146 -19.03 -8.95 15.09
N GLU A 147 -19.01 -9.96 15.98
CA GLU A 147 -19.97 -10.07 17.08
C GLU A 147 -19.92 -8.87 18.03
N GLU A 148 -18.72 -8.28 18.20
CA GLU A 148 -18.46 -7.17 19.10
C GLU A 148 -18.70 -5.81 18.45
N ARG A 149 -18.93 -5.75 17.13
CA ARG A 149 -19.05 -4.51 16.35
C ARG A 149 -17.89 -3.55 16.62
N THR A 150 -16.68 -4.08 16.54
CA THR A 150 -15.49 -3.29 16.85
C THR A 150 -15.33 -2.13 15.87
N PRO A 151 -14.83 -0.94 16.33
CA PRO A 151 -14.61 0.21 15.45
C PRO A 151 -13.66 -0.13 14.29
N SER A 152 -14.01 0.33 13.08
CA SER A 152 -13.24 0.06 11.86
C SER A 152 -12.41 1.26 11.37
N ALA A 153 -12.53 2.41 12.03
CA ALA A 153 -11.84 3.64 11.64
C ALA A 153 -10.32 3.45 11.60
N GLY A 154 -9.69 3.90 10.51
CA GLY A 154 -8.25 3.75 10.30
C GLY A 154 -7.78 2.30 10.14
N GLN A 155 -8.69 1.35 9.95
CA GLN A 155 -8.36 -0.05 9.74
C GLN A 155 -8.61 -0.51 8.32
N ALA A 156 -7.94 -1.58 7.95
CA ALA A 156 -8.12 -2.29 6.70
C ALA A 156 -8.02 -3.80 6.96
N GLU A 157 -8.42 -4.58 6.00
CA GLU A 157 -8.29 -6.03 6.05
C GLU A 157 -7.66 -6.54 4.75
N PHE A 158 -6.64 -7.36 4.89
CA PHE A 158 -6.09 -8.16 3.80
C PHE A 158 -6.74 -9.54 3.84
N ILE A 159 -7.56 -9.81 2.84
CA ILE A 159 -8.39 -11.02 2.75
C ILE A 159 -7.74 -11.98 1.78
N VAL A 160 -7.28 -13.14 2.22
CA VAL A 160 -6.86 -14.24 1.34
C VAL A 160 -8.09 -15.07 1.00
N ALA A 161 -8.74 -14.75 -0.11
CA ALA A 161 -9.99 -15.37 -0.53
C ALA A 161 -9.80 -16.68 -1.30
N LYS A 162 -8.63 -16.90 -1.88
CA LYS A 162 -8.20 -18.15 -2.49
C LYS A 162 -6.73 -18.42 -2.22
N HIS A 163 -6.41 -19.65 -1.89
CA HIS A 163 -5.03 -20.13 -1.78
C HIS A 163 -4.97 -21.60 -2.24
N ARG A 164 -4.26 -21.88 -3.34
CA ARG A 164 -4.22 -23.22 -3.95
C ARG A 164 -3.63 -24.29 -3.04
N ASN A 165 -2.59 -23.94 -2.29
CA ASN A 165 -1.80 -24.87 -1.50
C ASN A 165 -1.78 -24.54 0.00
N GLY A 166 -2.66 -23.65 0.46
CA GLY A 166 -2.72 -23.21 1.86
C GLY A 166 -4.12 -22.85 2.31
N GLY A 167 -4.23 -22.40 3.55
CA GLY A 167 -5.47 -21.96 4.16
C GLY A 167 -5.89 -20.56 3.71
N LEU A 168 -7.15 -20.26 3.91
CA LEU A 168 -7.69 -18.89 3.80
C LEU A 168 -7.42 -18.15 5.10
N ASN A 169 -7.16 -16.86 5.02
CA ASN A 169 -6.91 -16.04 6.20
C ASN A 169 -7.35 -14.59 5.97
N ASN A 170 -7.70 -13.93 7.05
CA ASN A 170 -8.05 -12.52 7.05
C ASN A 170 -7.16 -11.81 8.08
N ILE A 171 -6.43 -10.81 7.61
CA ILE A 171 -5.46 -10.10 8.42
C ILE A 171 -5.91 -8.66 8.56
N LYS A 172 -6.27 -8.25 9.77
CA LYS A 172 -6.57 -6.85 10.07
C LYS A 172 -5.27 -6.05 10.09
N LEU A 173 -5.29 -4.90 9.46
CA LEU A 173 -4.17 -3.97 9.31
C LEU A 173 -4.62 -2.58 9.73
N ARG A 174 -3.68 -1.74 10.13
CA ARG A 174 -3.86 -0.30 10.25
C ARG A 174 -3.65 0.35 8.88
N PHE A 175 -4.49 1.32 8.54
CA PHE A 175 -4.31 2.16 7.37
C PHE A 175 -4.07 3.61 7.76
N VAL A 176 -2.91 4.13 7.41
CA VAL A 176 -2.52 5.53 7.66
C VAL A 176 -2.84 6.34 6.40
N SER A 177 -4.00 6.99 6.38
CA SER A 177 -4.59 7.60 5.18
C SER A 177 -3.75 8.72 4.57
N ASN A 178 -3.12 9.56 5.40
CA ASN A 178 -2.26 10.67 4.96
C ASN A 178 -0.94 10.20 4.30
N LEU A 179 -0.53 8.96 4.54
CA LEU A 179 0.66 8.36 3.96
C LEU A 179 0.33 7.27 2.91
N GLY A 180 -0.95 6.87 2.79
CA GLY A 180 -1.34 5.73 1.97
C GLY A 180 -0.69 4.41 2.40
N LYS A 181 -0.37 4.26 3.70
CA LYS A 181 0.46 3.19 4.23
C LYS A 181 -0.35 2.18 5.05
N PHE A 182 -0.04 0.90 4.86
CA PHE A 182 -0.53 -0.18 5.72
C PHE A 182 0.53 -0.57 6.75
N GLU A 183 0.08 -0.83 7.99
CA GLU A 183 0.92 -1.21 9.12
C GLU A 183 0.25 -2.35 9.91
N ASN A 184 1.03 -3.01 10.77
CA ASN A 184 0.48 -4.00 11.69
C ASN A 184 -0.46 -3.35 12.70
N LEU A 185 -1.55 -4.04 13.05
CA LEU A 185 -2.53 -3.54 14.00
C LEU A 185 -1.97 -3.43 15.42
N GLU A 186 -1.01 -4.29 15.79
CA GLU A 186 -0.36 -4.30 17.11
C GLU A 186 0.32 -2.98 17.50
N ASN A 187 0.60 -2.12 16.52
CA ASN A 187 1.16 -0.78 16.77
C ASN A 187 0.07 0.24 17.20
N PHE A 188 -1.17 -0.20 17.45
CA PHE A 188 -2.29 0.69 17.79
C PHE A 188 -2.29 1.15 19.25
N GLU A 189 -1.54 0.47 20.12
CA GLU A 189 -1.51 0.77 21.57
C GLU A 189 -0.52 1.87 21.97
N THR A 190 0.32 2.33 21.06
CA THR A 190 1.19 3.47 21.36
C THR A 190 0.68 4.72 20.67
N PRO A 191 0.33 5.80 21.40
CA PRO A 191 0.16 7.12 20.81
C PRO A 191 1.41 7.42 19.96
N PHE A 192 1.24 8.07 18.82
CA PHE A 192 2.32 8.45 17.92
C PHE A 192 3.45 9.15 18.68
N GLU A 193 4.41 8.41 19.19
CA GLU A 193 5.73 8.95 19.42
C GLU A 193 6.40 9.04 18.04
N TYR A 194 6.31 10.20 17.42
CA TYR A 194 7.28 10.62 16.44
C TYR A 194 8.62 10.70 17.18
N GLN A 195 9.29 9.57 17.32
CA GLN A 195 10.69 9.57 17.70
C GLN A 195 11.45 10.19 16.52
N SER A 196 11.50 11.52 16.54
CA SER A 196 12.52 12.24 15.81
C SER A 196 13.86 11.66 16.26
N LYS A 197 14.56 10.98 15.35
CA LYS A 197 15.90 10.45 15.64
C LYS A 197 16.92 11.57 15.96
N ILE A 198 16.50 12.81 15.93
CA ILE A 198 17.31 14.02 16.19
C ILE A 198 17.36 14.34 17.68
N ASN A 199 16.38 13.91 18.50
CA ASN A 199 16.34 14.22 19.93
C ASN A 199 16.45 12.96 20.78
N LYS A 200 17.55 12.21 20.68
CA LYS A 200 17.82 11.09 21.58
C LYS A 200 18.20 11.50 23.01
N ASP A 201 18.45 12.76 23.27
CA ASP A 201 19.02 13.24 24.55
C ASP A 201 18.17 14.25 25.32
N SER A 202 16.90 14.46 25.01
CA SER A 202 16.06 15.36 25.79
C SER A 202 14.84 14.68 26.42
N LEU A 203 15.01 14.40 27.72
CA LEU A 203 13.98 14.41 28.75
C LEU A 203 12.74 13.53 28.56
N LYS A 204 12.77 12.36 29.18
CA LYS A 204 11.57 11.67 29.65
C LYS A 204 10.88 12.57 30.69
N VAL A 205 10.00 13.46 30.26
CA VAL A 205 9.05 14.14 31.13
C VAL A 205 7.80 13.26 31.16
N ASN A 206 7.56 12.65 32.31
CA ASN A 206 6.33 11.91 32.58
C ASN A 206 5.16 12.90 32.55
N PRO A 207 4.09 12.73 31.73
CA PRO A 207 2.99 13.68 31.64
C PRO A 207 2.31 13.95 32.99
N ASP A 208 2.30 12.97 33.88
CA ASP A 208 1.71 13.09 35.21
C ASP A 208 2.53 13.95 36.20
N GLN A 209 3.79 14.25 35.89
CA GLN A 209 4.63 15.13 36.68
C GLN A 209 4.65 16.59 36.21
N ALA A 210 4.14 16.87 35.01
CA ALA A 210 4.08 18.22 34.48
C ALA A 210 3.00 19.10 35.14
N PHE A 211 2.02 18.49 35.82
CA PHE A 211 0.94 19.20 36.48
C PHE A 211 1.19 19.50 37.95
N GLU A 212 2.18 18.89 38.61
CA GLU A 212 2.49 19.13 40.02
C GLU A 212 3.56 20.20 40.28
N SER A 213 4.23 20.73 39.27
CA SER A 213 5.25 21.78 39.43
C SER A 213 4.82 23.15 38.96
N GLY A 214 3.53 23.47 39.05
CA GLY A 214 2.98 24.81 38.85
C GLY A 214 3.25 25.75 40.03
N GLY A 215 4.47 25.83 40.50
CA GLY A 215 4.95 26.87 41.37
C GLY A 215 5.54 27.99 40.54
N TYR A 216 4.85 29.14 40.49
CA TYR A 216 5.43 30.38 39.98
C TYR A 216 6.72 30.69 40.73
N ARG A 217 7.87 30.66 40.04
CA ARG A 217 9.08 31.30 40.51
C ARG A 217 9.16 32.68 39.88
N GLU A 218 9.08 33.67 40.76
CA GLU A 218 9.26 35.09 40.50
C GLU A 218 10.74 35.48 40.27
N ASP A 219 11.48 34.79 39.41
CA ASP A 219 12.91 35.07 39.24
C ASP A 219 13.29 35.42 37.79
N ASN A 220 12.37 35.94 36.97
CA ASN A 220 12.70 36.33 35.58
C ASN A 220 12.54 37.83 35.29
N GLU A 221 12.42 38.71 36.29
CA GLU A 221 12.45 40.16 36.02
C GLU A 221 13.84 40.72 35.73
N ASP A 222 14.89 40.07 36.20
CA ASP A 222 16.27 40.59 36.01
C ASP A 222 16.88 40.29 34.62
N MET A 223 16.27 39.40 33.82
CA MET A 223 16.80 39.10 32.51
C MET A 223 16.30 40.02 31.37
N LEU A 224 15.20 40.70 31.59
CA LEU A 224 14.62 41.62 30.60
C LEU A 224 15.18 43.05 30.70
N GLN A 225 15.79 43.45 31.83
CA GLN A 225 16.42 44.78 31.96
C GLN A 225 17.77 44.92 31.27
N ASN A 226 18.47 43.85 31.02
CA ASN A 226 19.77 43.87 30.33
C ASN A 226 19.69 43.91 28.79
N LEU A 227 18.51 43.80 28.20
CA LEU A 227 18.32 43.83 26.75
C LEU A 227 18.00 45.24 26.18
N TYR A 228 17.82 46.24 27.05
CA TYR A 228 17.47 47.62 26.61
C TYR A 228 18.53 48.67 26.91
N THR A 229 19.77 48.27 27.29
CA THR A 229 20.83 49.23 27.60
C THR A 229 22.01 49.22 26.60
N GLU A 230 21.93 48.53 25.49
CA GLU A 230 22.90 48.64 24.40
C GLU A 230 22.16 48.90 23.06
N ILE A 231 21.72 50.17 22.90
CA ILE A 231 21.57 50.87 21.61
C ILE A 231 22.06 52.28 21.82
#